data_cfaf96de5de16aada70ba4db0ec28015
#
_entry.id   cfaf96de5de16aada70ba4db0ec28015
#
_cell.length_a   1.000
_cell.length_b   1.000
_cell.length_c   1.000
_cell.angle_alpha   90.00
_cell.angle_beta   90.00
_cell.angle_gamma   90.00
#
_symmetry.space_group_name_H-M   'P 1'
#
loop_
_entity.id
_entity.type
_entity.pdbx_description
1 polymer ?
#
loop_
_entity_poly.entity_id
_entity_poly.type
_entity_poly.pdbx_seq_one_letter_code
_entity_poly.pdbx_strand_id
1 'polypeptide(L)'
;MTSTTLRVKTAGFFKFEGVQFGTIATLVFKELRDAIRNRWLALYAFAFAGLALALSWTAMSGLGGYGLAGFSRTAAALINLVLLIVPLMGLTLGAMALAGERERGSLAYLLAQPVTIAEVMIGKFIGLGLTLAAALAFGFGLSGVVIAWRGSSASGGDYLELVGLTLLLGLATLSIGFLISAGSRKGATAIGIALFAWLGLAFISDLGLMGTAVVLDIEINTLFTLSLLNPLQVFKMAAVLS
;
A
#
# COMPACT_ATOMS: atom_id res chain seq x y z
N MET A 1 -44.32 20.82 -39.50
CA MET A 1 -42.92 20.89 -39.08
C MET A 1 -42.87 20.92 -37.56
N THR A 2 -42.78 19.78 -36.94
CA THR A 2 -42.78 19.59 -35.48
C THR A 2 -41.34 19.31 -35.04
N SER A 3 -40.71 20.29 -34.40
CA SER A 3 -39.37 20.19 -33.86
C SER A 3 -39.36 19.33 -32.59
N THR A 4 -38.90 18.11 -32.70
CA THR A 4 -38.65 17.22 -31.57
C THR A 4 -37.34 17.65 -30.89
N THR A 5 -37.43 18.42 -29.83
CA THR A 5 -36.28 18.73 -28.95
C THR A 5 -35.88 17.48 -28.20
N LEU A 6 -34.74 16.88 -28.57
CA LEU A 6 -34.07 15.86 -27.81
C LEU A 6 -33.60 16.48 -26.49
N ARG A 7 -34.34 16.25 -25.40
CA ARG A 7 -33.88 16.48 -24.04
C ARG A 7 -32.73 15.50 -23.75
N VAL A 8 -31.50 15.95 -23.86
CA VAL A 8 -30.34 15.25 -23.27
C VAL A 8 -30.53 15.27 -21.76
N LYS A 9 -30.97 14.14 -21.24
CA LYS A 9 -31.04 13.89 -19.81
C LYS A 9 -29.59 13.89 -19.29
N THR A 10 -29.15 14.99 -18.69
CA THR A 10 -27.93 15.02 -17.88
C THR A 10 -28.08 14.01 -16.75
N ALA A 11 -27.52 12.83 -16.94
CA ALA A 11 -27.48 11.79 -15.93
C ALA A 11 -26.70 12.33 -14.73
N GLY A 12 -27.39 12.49 -13.61
CA GLY A 12 -26.81 12.92 -12.35
C GLY A 12 -25.71 11.97 -11.93
N PHE A 13 -24.50 12.48 -11.89
CA PHE A 13 -23.24 11.74 -11.72
C PHE A 13 -23.03 11.21 -10.29
N PHE A 14 -23.92 11.46 -9.33
CA PHE A 14 -23.86 10.92 -7.98
C PHE A 14 -25.27 10.71 -7.41
N LYS A 15 -25.90 9.58 -7.71
CA LYS A 15 -26.99 9.06 -6.90
C LYS A 15 -26.40 8.04 -5.92
N PHE A 16 -26.25 8.44 -4.66
CA PHE A 16 -25.97 7.54 -3.54
C PHE A 16 -27.20 6.73 -3.09
N GLU A 17 -28.17 6.53 -3.96
CA GLU A 17 -29.36 5.70 -3.67
C GLU A 17 -28.99 4.23 -3.86
N GLY A 18 -28.74 3.53 -2.73
CA GLY A 18 -28.73 2.08 -2.67
C GLY A 18 -27.39 1.39 -2.93
N VAL A 19 -26.31 1.80 -2.21
CA VAL A 19 -25.08 0.98 -2.15
C VAL A 19 -25.44 -0.39 -1.57
N GLN A 20 -25.36 -1.43 -2.40
CA GLN A 20 -25.68 -2.80 -1.99
C GLN A 20 -24.44 -3.49 -1.44
N PHE A 21 -24.44 -3.78 -0.15
CA PHE A 21 -23.32 -4.50 0.49
C PHE A 21 -23.00 -5.84 -0.18
N GLY A 22 -24.00 -6.55 -0.71
CA GLY A 22 -23.81 -7.79 -1.47
C GLY A 22 -22.98 -7.60 -2.73
N THR A 23 -23.18 -6.49 -3.46
CA THR A 23 -22.42 -6.14 -4.67
C THR A 23 -20.96 -5.84 -4.31
N ILE A 24 -20.72 -5.06 -3.24
CA ILE A 24 -19.37 -4.77 -2.75
C ILE A 24 -18.66 -6.05 -2.34
N ALA A 25 -19.30 -6.93 -1.57
CA ALA A 25 -18.72 -8.20 -1.16
C ALA A 25 -18.32 -9.08 -2.37
N THR A 26 -19.17 -9.15 -3.38
CA THR A 26 -18.90 -9.90 -4.62
C THR A 26 -17.69 -9.33 -5.36
N LEU A 27 -17.57 -7.99 -5.43
CA LEU A 27 -16.42 -7.31 -6.04
C LEU A 27 -15.15 -7.55 -5.24
N VAL A 28 -15.19 -7.50 -3.92
CA VAL A 28 -14.06 -7.81 -3.04
C VAL A 28 -13.58 -9.24 -3.26
N PHE A 29 -14.49 -10.22 -3.29
CA PHE A 29 -14.13 -11.62 -3.55
C PHE A 29 -13.52 -11.80 -4.94
N LYS A 30 -14.05 -11.12 -5.95
CA LYS A 30 -13.48 -11.12 -7.29
C LYS A 30 -12.05 -10.59 -7.28
N GLU A 31 -11.82 -9.41 -6.69
CA GLU A 31 -10.48 -8.81 -6.61
C GLU A 31 -9.49 -9.71 -5.86
N LEU A 32 -9.91 -10.29 -4.73
CA LEU A 32 -9.07 -11.21 -3.96
C LEU A 32 -8.69 -12.44 -4.79
N ARG A 33 -9.65 -13.02 -5.52
CA ARG A 33 -9.40 -14.17 -6.40
C ARG A 33 -8.48 -13.83 -7.57
N ASP A 34 -8.68 -12.66 -8.19
CA ASP A 34 -7.84 -12.17 -9.29
C ASP A 34 -6.42 -11.86 -8.81
N ALA A 35 -6.31 -11.35 -7.59
CA ALA A 35 -5.03 -11.05 -6.94
C ALA A 35 -4.20 -12.31 -6.65
N ILE A 36 -4.81 -13.39 -6.13
CA ILE A 36 -4.12 -14.68 -5.88
C ILE A 36 -3.56 -15.25 -7.19
N ARG A 37 -4.21 -14.98 -8.31
CA ARG A 37 -3.76 -15.42 -9.65
C ARG A 37 -2.76 -14.45 -10.30
N ASN A 38 -2.53 -13.31 -9.70
CA ASN A 38 -1.63 -12.30 -10.20
C ASN A 38 -0.17 -12.65 -9.85
N ARG A 39 0.61 -12.99 -10.87
CA ARG A 39 2.04 -13.35 -10.72
C ARG A 39 2.87 -12.25 -10.08
N TRP A 40 2.53 -10.98 -10.32
CA TRP A 40 3.24 -9.84 -9.74
C TRP A 40 3.02 -9.75 -8.22
N LEU A 41 1.79 -9.96 -7.78
CA LEU A 41 1.49 -9.99 -6.34
C LEU A 41 2.22 -11.14 -5.65
N ALA A 42 2.17 -12.33 -6.25
CA ALA A 42 2.90 -13.49 -5.72
C ALA A 42 4.40 -13.20 -5.61
N LEU A 43 4.99 -12.57 -6.64
CA LEU A 43 6.39 -12.18 -6.65
C LEU A 43 6.70 -11.21 -5.49
N TYR A 44 5.88 -10.17 -5.28
CA TYR A 44 6.06 -9.25 -4.16
C TYR A 44 5.92 -9.95 -2.80
N ALA A 45 4.90 -10.81 -2.64
CA ALA A 45 4.69 -11.53 -1.39
C ALA A 45 5.86 -12.47 -1.07
N PHE A 46 6.35 -13.22 -2.05
CA PHE A 46 7.49 -14.11 -1.87
C PHE A 46 8.81 -13.35 -1.67
N ALA A 47 9.02 -12.25 -2.41
CA ALA A 47 10.19 -11.40 -2.23
C ALA A 47 10.21 -10.78 -0.82
N PHE A 48 9.09 -10.23 -0.38
CA PHE A 48 8.95 -9.67 0.96
C PHE A 48 9.17 -10.74 2.03
N ALA A 49 8.49 -11.90 1.92
CA ALA A 49 8.62 -13.00 2.87
C ALA A 49 10.06 -13.54 2.91
N GLY A 50 10.68 -13.77 1.76
CA GLY A 50 12.05 -14.28 1.66
C GLY A 50 13.08 -13.33 2.27
N LEU A 51 12.95 -12.02 1.98
CA LEU A 51 13.83 -11.00 2.54
C LEU A 51 13.58 -10.79 4.05
N ALA A 52 12.32 -10.79 4.49
CA ALA A 52 11.98 -10.69 5.91
C ALA A 52 12.54 -11.89 6.69
N LEU A 53 12.42 -13.10 6.15
CA LEU A 53 13.02 -14.31 6.73
C LEU A 53 14.54 -14.23 6.77
N ALA A 54 15.19 -13.85 5.67
CA ALA A 54 16.64 -13.73 5.59
C ALA A 54 17.18 -12.70 6.59
N LEU A 55 16.52 -11.53 6.68
CA LEU A 55 16.90 -10.49 7.63
C LEU A 55 16.69 -10.95 9.08
N SER A 56 15.54 -11.57 9.39
CA SER A 56 15.29 -12.11 10.74
C SER A 56 16.29 -13.18 11.12
N TRP A 57 16.63 -14.07 10.19
CA TRP A 57 17.64 -15.11 10.42
C TRP A 57 19.03 -14.54 10.66
N THR A 58 19.51 -13.63 9.80
CA THR A 58 20.85 -13.05 9.89
C THR A 58 21.01 -12.13 11.10
N ALA A 59 19.97 -11.34 11.42
CA ALA A 59 19.98 -10.45 12.57
C ALA A 59 20.11 -11.22 13.89
N MET A 60 19.52 -12.41 13.97
CA MET A 60 19.57 -13.27 15.16
C MET A 60 20.76 -14.24 15.17
N SER A 61 21.50 -14.42 14.07
CA SER A 61 22.64 -15.32 13.95
C SER A 61 23.97 -14.67 14.36
N GLY A 62 24.04 -13.35 14.51
CA GLY A 62 25.24 -12.60 14.85
C GLY A 62 25.75 -12.89 16.28
N LEU A 63 27.07 -12.80 16.50
CA LEU A 63 27.71 -12.92 17.83
C LEU A 63 27.10 -11.87 18.78
N GLY A 64 26.39 -12.30 19.83
CA GLY A 64 25.68 -11.45 20.78
C GLY A 64 24.23 -11.16 20.39
N GLY A 65 23.65 -11.85 19.40
CA GLY A 65 22.31 -11.62 18.84
C GLY A 65 21.14 -12.21 19.64
N TYR A 66 21.36 -12.71 20.84
CA TYR A 66 20.28 -13.24 21.69
C TYR A 66 19.70 -12.15 22.59
N GLY A 67 18.37 -12.18 22.79
CA GLY A 67 17.66 -11.23 23.65
C GLY A 67 17.27 -9.92 22.96
N LEU A 68 17.15 -8.83 23.74
CA LEU A 68 16.67 -7.51 23.30
C LEU A 68 17.51 -6.91 22.16
N ALA A 69 18.84 -7.09 22.17
CA ALA A 69 19.72 -6.57 21.13
C ALA A 69 19.48 -7.23 19.75
N GLY A 70 19.17 -8.52 19.74
CA GLY A 70 18.80 -9.24 18.50
C GLY A 70 17.47 -8.78 17.93
N PHE A 71 16.49 -8.54 18.78
CA PHE A 71 15.17 -8.05 18.37
C PHE A 71 15.25 -6.63 17.79
N SER A 72 15.89 -5.69 18.49
CA SER A 72 16.05 -4.31 18.02
C SER A 72 16.75 -4.25 16.64
N ARG A 73 17.76 -5.10 16.42
CA ARG A 73 18.42 -5.20 15.11
C ARG A 73 17.50 -5.77 14.03
N THR A 74 16.71 -6.77 14.38
CA THR A 74 15.71 -7.36 13.46
C THR A 74 14.62 -6.34 13.11
N ALA A 75 14.10 -5.61 14.10
CA ALA A 75 13.11 -4.58 13.91
C ALA A 75 13.63 -3.46 12.97
N ALA A 76 14.84 -2.96 13.21
CA ALA A 76 15.47 -1.96 12.35
C ALA A 76 15.64 -2.45 10.88
N ALA A 77 16.05 -3.71 10.70
CA ALA A 77 16.17 -4.30 9.38
C ALA A 77 14.82 -4.45 8.69
N LEU A 78 13.78 -4.87 9.43
CA LEU A 78 12.40 -4.98 8.91
C LEU A 78 11.82 -3.62 8.56
N ILE A 79 12.04 -2.59 9.37
CA ILE A 79 11.60 -1.21 9.07
C ILE A 79 12.17 -0.75 7.72
N ASN A 80 13.46 -0.94 7.47
CA ASN A 80 14.08 -0.57 6.20
C ASN A 80 13.53 -1.38 5.02
N LEU A 81 13.29 -2.67 5.21
CA LEU A 81 12.66 -3.53 4.19
C LEU A 81 11.24 -3.06 3.87
N VAL A 82 10.45 -2.74 4.89
CA VAL A 82 9.09 -2.23 4.76
C VAL A 82 9.08 -0.92 3.98
N LEU A 83 9.94 0.04 4.32
CA LEU A 83 10.04 1.34 3.63
C LEU A 83 10.39 1.20 2.14
N LEU A 84 11.10 0.15 1.77
CA LEU A 84 11.46 -0.10 0.36
C LEU A 84 10.32 -0.80 -0.41
N ILE A 85 9.83 -1.91 0.12
CA ILE A 85 8.95 -2.83 -0.63
C ILE A 85 7.47 -2.44 -0.51
N VAL A 86 7.00 -2.11 0.69
CA VAL A 86 5.56 -1.92 0.92
C VAL A 86 4.98 -0.74 0.15
N PRO A 87 5.62 0.44 0.10
CA PRO A 87 5.13 1.55 -0.71
C PRO A 87 5.15 1.24 -2.21
N LEU A 88 6.17 0.53 -2.69
CA LEU A 88 6.25 0.11 -4.10
C LEU A 88 5.11 -0.85 -4.45
N MET A 89 4.85 -1.81 -3.55
CA MET A 89 3.75 -2.77 -3.70
C MET A 89 2.39 -2.07 -3.68
N GLY A 90 2.13 -1.21 -2.70
CA GLY A 90 0.87 -0.46 -2.59
C GLY A 90 0.62 0.44 -3.80
N LEU A 91 1.61 1.24 -4.20
CA LEU A 91 1.53 2.14 -5.34
C LEU A 91 1.27 1.39 -6.65
N THR A 92 2.01 0.30 -6.91
CA THR A 92 1.87 -0.46 -8.17
C THR A 92 0.54 -1.22 -8.24
N LEU A 93 0.09 -1.82 -7.14
CA LEU A 93 -1.23 -2.47 -7.07
C LEU A 93 -2.34 -1.45 -7.30
N GLY A 94 -2.29 -0.31 -6.61
CA GLY A 94 -3.25 0.77 -6.78
C GLY A 94 -3.25 1.34 -8.20
N ALA A 95 -2.07 1.58 -8.78
CA ALA A 95 -1.93 2.12 -10.13
C ALA A 95 -2.54 1.24 -11.21
N MET A 96 -2.48 -0.07 -11.05
CA MET A 96 -3.06 -1.02 -12.01
C MET A 96 -4.57 -1.27 -11.81
N ALA A 97 -5.14 -0.84 -10.71
CA ALA A 97 -6.51 -1.18 -10.30
C ALA A 97 -7.59 -0.80 -11.31
N LEU A 98 -7.54 0.41 -11.83
CA LEU A 98 -8.49 0.95 -12.81
C LEU A 98 -7.86 1.09 -14.21
N ALA A 99 -6.63 1.59 -14.28
CA ALA A 99 -5.93 1.84 -15.52
C ALA A 99 -5.72 0.56 -16.33
N GLY A 100 -5.33 -0.55 -15.67
CA GLY A 100 -5.18 -1.85 -16.31
C GLY A 100 -6.49 -2.45 -16.83
N GLU A 101 -7.60 -2.25 -16.12
CA GLU A 101 -8.90 -2.71 -16.59
C GLU A 101 -9.47 -1.82 -17.70
N ARG A 102 -9.20 -0.51 -17.61
CA ARG A 102 -9.58 0.43 -18.68
C ARG A 102 -8.87 0.10 -19.99
N GLU A 103 -7.59 -0.21 -19.94
CA GLU A 103 -6.79 -0.59 -21.11
C GLU A 103 -7.31 -1.89 -21.76
N ARG A 104 -7.73 -2.86 -20.95
CA ARG A 104 -8.29 -4.13 -21.42
C ARG A 104 -9.77 -4.07 -21.81
N GLY A 105 -10.43 -2.93 -21.60
CA GLY A 105 -11.88 -2.75 -21.85
C GLY A 105 -12.78 -3.41 -20.81
N SER A 106 -12.24 -4.13 -19.83
CA SER A 106 -13.02 -4.84 -18.80
C SER A 106 -13.76 -3.89 -17.86
N LEU A 107 -13.24 -2.68 -17.65
CA LEU A 107 -13.91 -1.65 -16.86
C LEU A 107 -15.23 -1.21 -17.50
N ALA A 108 -15.28 -1.05 -18.83
CA ALA A 108 -16.50 -0.68 -19.55
C ALA A 108 -17.55 -1.80 -19.44
N TYR A 109 -17.13 -3.06 -19.54
CA TYR A 109 -18.02 -4.20 -19.35
C TYR A 109 -18.59 -4.27 -17.92
N LEU A 110 -17.77 -3.98 -16.91
CA LEU A 110 -18.18 -3.95 -15.50
C LEU A 110 -19.22 -2.84 -15.27
N LEU A 111 -19.00 -1.64 -15.82
CA LEU A 111 -19.92 -0.50 -15.70
C LEU A 111 -21.20 -0.63 -16.54
N ALA A 112 -21.27 -1.59 -17.46
CA ALA A 112 -22.50 -1.93 -18.18
C ALA A 112 -23.47 -2.79 -17.33
N GLN A 113 -22.99 -3.33 -16.20
CA GLN A 113 -23.81 -4.04 -15.22
C GLN A 113 -24.55 -3.05 -14.31
N PRO A 114 -25.62 -3.47 -13.61
CA PRO A 114 -26.36 -2.60 -12.69
C PRO A 114 -25.59 -2.34 -11.38
N VAL A 115 -24.37 -1.79 -11.50
CA VAL A 115 -23.49 -1.43 -10.40
C VAL A 115 -23.14 0.05 -10.45
N THR A 116 -23.00 0.69 -9.30
CA THR A 116 -22.59 2.09 -9.23
C THR A 116 -21.06 2.21 -9.28
N ILE A 117 -20.58 3.35 -9.78
CA ILE A 117 -19.13 3.65 -9.80
C ILE A 117 -18.55 3.59 -8.37
N ALA A 118 -19.30 4.06 -7.38
CA ALA A 118 -18.89 4.04 -5.97
C ALA A 118 -18.70 2.60 -5.46
N GLU A 119 -19.64 1.69 -5.76
CA GLU A 119 -19.51 0.27 -5.39
C GLU A 119 -18.29 -0.38 -6.02
N VAL A 120 -18.02 -0.08 -7.29
CA VAL A 120 -16.83 -0.58 -7.97
C VAL A 120 -15.55 -0.05 -7.31
N MET A 121 -15.47 1.25 -7.03
CA MET A 121 -14.29 1.84 -6.42
C MET A 121 -14.04 1.32 -5.01
N ILE A 122 -15.08 1.27 -4.17
CA ILE A 122 -14.99 0.77 -2.79
C ILE A 122 -14.65 -0.72 -2.79
N GLY A 123 -15.35 -1.52 -3.57
CA GLY A 123 -15.11 -2.96 -3.66
C GLY A 123 -13.69 -3.30 -4.11
N LYS A 124 -13.17 -2.58 -5.12
CA LYS A 124 -11.79 -2.72 -5.58
C LYS A 124 -10.77 -2.30 -4.52
N PHE A 125 -10.98 -1.15 -3.90
CA PHE A 125 -10.07 -0.64 -2.88
C PHE A 125 -9.98 -1.60 -1.68
N ILE A 126 -11.13 -2.06 -1.18
CA ILE A 126 -11.17 -3.04 -0.07
C ILE A 126 -10.54 -4.37 -0.51
N GLY A 127 -10.87 -4.88 -1.70
CA GLY A 127 -10.32 -6.12 -2.23
C GLY A 127 -8.80 -6.10 -2.36
N LEU A 128 -8.24 -5.01 -2.92
CA LEU A 128 -6.80 -4.82 -3.04
C LEU A 128 -6.14 -4.59 -1.67
N GLY A 129 -6.80 -3.88 -0.76
CA GLY A 129 -6.33 -3.69 0.61
C GLY A 129 -6.23 -5.02 1.37
N LEU A 130 -7.25 -5.88 1.27
CA LEU A 130 -7.22 -7.22 1.86
C LEU A 130 -6.14 -8.11 1.23
N THR A 131 -5.94 -7.98 -0.07
CA THR A 131 -4.89 -8.69 -0.79
C THR A 131 -3.50 -8.28 -0.29
N LEU A 132 -3.27 -6.99 -0.15
CA LEU A 132 -2.03 -6.44 0.39
C LEU A 132 -1.83 -6.89 1.84
N ALA A 133 -2.88 -6.84 2.66
CA ALA A 133 -2.85 -7.33 4.03
C ALA A 133 -2.49 -8.82 4.12
N ALA A 134 -3.06 -9.65 3.25
CA ALA A 134 -2.74 -11.08 3.19
C ALA A 134 -1.27 -11.34 2.80
N ALA A 135 -0.74 -10.58 1.83
CA ALA A 135 0.66 -10.71 1.42
C ALA A 135 1.63 -10.27 2.54
N LEU A 136 1.32 -9.19 3.25
CA LEU A 136 2.10 -8.73 4.40
C LEU A 136 1.99 -9.71 5.58
N ALA A 137 0.79 -10.21 5.87
CA ALA A 137 0.57 -11.22 6.91
C ALA A 137 1.37 -12.50 6.64
N PHE A 138 1.48 -12.92 5.39
CA PHE A 138 2.32 -14.06 5.00
C PHE A 138 3.80 -13.80 5.32
N GLY A 139 4.35 -12.66 4.92
CA GLY A 139 5.76 -12.32 5.15
C GLY A 139 6.09 -12.11 6.65
N PHE A 140 5.27 -11.32 7.33
CA PHE A 140 5.45 -11.10 8.77
C PHE A 140 5.15 -12.36 9.58
N GLY A 141 4.16 -13.16 9.19
CA GLY A 141 3.86 -14.43 9.86
C GLY A 141 5.06 -15.37 9.87
N LEU A 142 5.71 -15.55 8.70
CA LEU A 142 6.92 -16.37 8.60
C LEU A 142 8.08 -15.80 9.42
N SER A 143 8.30 -14.49 9.36
CA SER A 143 9.33 -13.81 10.15
C SER A 143 9.05 -13.93 11.66
N GLY A 144 7.81 -13.74 12.09
CA GLY A 144 7.38 -13.88 13.48
C GLY A 144 7.58 -15.30 14.04
N VAL A 145 7.34 -16.33 13.23
CA VAL A 145 7.63 -17.72 13.62
C VAL A 145 9.13 -17.93 13.90
N VAL A 146 10.01 -17.37 13.05
CA VAL A 146 11.46 -17.46 13.26
C VAL A 146 11.89 -16.74 14.55
N ILE A 147 11.34 -15.54 14.79
CA ILE A 147 11.61 -14.75 16.00
C ILE A 147 11.16 -15.52 17.25
N ALA A 148 9.93 -16.07 17.23
CA ALA A 148 9.38 -16.85 18.34
C ALA A 148 10.17 -18.13 18.61
N TRP A 149 10.59 -18.83 17.56
CA TRP A 149 11.34 -20.08 17.68
C TRP A 149 12.74 -19.87 18.26
N ARG A 150 13.36 -18.75 18.00
CA ARG A 150 14.69 -18.40 18.52
C ARG A 150 14.68 -17.84 19.95
N GLY A 151 13.50 -17.79 20.60
CA GLY A 151 13.38 -17.45 22.03
C GLY A 151 13.69 -15.98 22.33
N SER A 152 13.38 -15.08 21.41
CA SER A 152 13.44 -13.64 21.65
C SER A 152 12.43 -13.26 22.75
N SER A 153 12.91 -12.62 23.83
CA SER A 153 12.06 -12.04 24.88
C SER A 153 11.41 -10.72 24.47
N ALA A 154 11.35 -10.45 23.16
CA ALA A 154 10.69 -9.29 22.62
C ALA A 154 9.21 -9.30 22.96
N SER A 155 8.66 -8.14 23.33
CA SER A 155 7.24 -8.04 23.55
C SER A 155 6.53 -8.30 22.21
N GLY A 156 5.65 -9.31 22.15
CA GLY A 156 4.84 -9.57 20.97
C GLY A 156 4.00 -8.35 20.55
N GLY A 157 3.82 -7.39 21.48
CA GLY A 157 3.16 -6.13 21.26
C GLY A 157 3.85 -5.24 20.24
N ASP A 158 5.15 -4.99 20.41
CA ASP A 158 5.95 -4.12 19.53
C ASP A 158 5.99 -4.69 18.09
N TYR A 159 6.06 -6.03 17.97
CA TYR A 159 6.00 -6.67 16.66
C TYR A 159 4.63 -6.49 15.99
N LEU A 160 3.53 -6.64 16.72
CA LEU A 160 2.18 -6.41 16.19
C LEU A 160 1.95 -4.95 15.85
N GLU A 161 2.50 -4.02 16.61
CA GLU A 161 2.46 -2.59 16.30
C GLU A 161 3.18 -2.29 14.98
N LEU A 162 4.37 -2.83 14.77
CA LEU A 162 5.09 -2.71 13.50
C LEU A 162 4.27 -3.27 12.32
N VAL A 163 3.61 -4.41 12.50
CA VAL A 163 2.72 -4.99 11.47
C VAL A 163 1.53 -4.06 11.19
N GLY A 164 0.90 -3.52 12.23
CA GLY A 164 -0.21 -2.57 12.11
C GLY A 164 0.19 -1.29 11.37
N LEU A 165 1.31 -0.69 11.75
CA LEU A 165 1.88 0.50 11.08
C LEU A 165 2.22 0.20 9.61
N THR A 166 2.75 -0.99 9.32
CA THR A 166 3.05 -1.43 7.95
C THR A 166 1.78 -1.56 7.10
N LEU A 167 0.70 -2.08 7.67
CA LEU A 167 -0.60 -2.15 6.99
C LEU A 167 -1.13 -0.76 6.68
N LEU A 168 -1.05 0.19 7.62
CA LEU A 168 -1.46 1.58 7.41
C LEU A 168 -0.63 2.25 6.30
N LEU A 169 0.69 2.07 6.30
CA LEU A 169 1.57 2.55 5.23
C LEU A 169 1.16 1.96 3.87
N GLY A 170 0.91 0.65 3.83
CA GLY A 170 0.48 -0.05 2.62
C GLY A 170 -0.86 0.47 2.09
N LEU A 171 -1.85 0.71 2.95
CA LEU A 171 -3.14 1.27 2.59
C LEU A 171 -3.02 2.74 2.11
N ALA A 172 -2.18 3.54 2.76
CA ALA A 172 -1.93 4.92 2.35
C ALA A 172 -1.29 4.98 0.94
N THR A 173 -0.28 4.17 0.70
CA THR A 173 0.37 4.11 -0.63
C THR A 173 -0.51 3.47 -1.69
N LEU A 174 -1.34 2.48 -1.34
CA LEU A 174 -2.39 1.93 -2.20
C LEU A 174 -3.39 3.02 -2.61
N SER A 175 -3.80 3.90 -1.70
CA SER A 175 -4.71 5.02 -1.98
C SER A 175 -4.11 5.98 -3.00
N ILE A 176 -2.83 6.34 -2.85
CA ILE A 176 -2.10 7.19 -3.80
C ILE A 176 -2.03 6.50 -5.18
N GLY A 177 -1.68 5.21 -5.21
CA GLY A 177 -1.66 4.43 -6.44
C GLY A 177 -3.03 4.37 -7.12
N PHE A 178 -4.10 4.19 -6.34
CA PHE A 178 -5.47 4.16 -6.83
C PHE A 178 -5.89 5.51 -7.44
N LEU A 179 -5.48 6.62 -6.84
CA LEU A 179 -5.66 7.96 -7.38
C LEU A 179 -4.94 8.14 -8.72
N ILE A 180 -3.69 7.71 -8.83
CA ILE A 180 -2.91 7.71 -10.08
C ILE A 180 -3.64 6.89 -11.15
N SER A 181 -4.20 5.73 -10.77
CA SER A 181 -4.96 4.87 -11.67
C SER A 181 -6.22 5.54 -12.21
N ALA A 182 -6.92 6.29 -11.36
CA ALA A 182 -8.13 7.02 -11.76
C ALA A 182 -7.84 8.06 -12.84
N GLY A 183 -6.69 8.76 -12.76
CA GLY A 183 -6.25 9.74 -13.75
C GLY A 183 -5.60 9.16 -15.00
N SER A 184 -5.18 7.90 -14.98
CA SER A 184 -4.41 7.28 -16.07
C SER A 184 -5.31 6.53 -17.06
N ARG A 185 -4.97 6.63 -18.36
CA ARG A 185 -5.70 5.90 -19.42
C ARG A 185 -5.10 4.53 -19.72
N LYS A 186 -3.80 4.34 -19.49
CA LYS A 186 -3.03 3.11 -19.78
C LYS A 186 -2.34 2.61 -18.52
N GLY A 187 -2.29 1.30 -18.33
CA GLY A 187 -1.63 0.68 -17.19
C GLY A 187 -0.14 0.98 -17.12
N ALA A 188 0.55 0.94 -18.27
CA ALA A 188 1.99 1.27 -18.33
C ALA A 188 2.29 2.71 -17.87
N THR A 189 1.46 3.68 -18.25
CA THR A 189 1.58 5.07 -17.80
C THR A 189 1.34 5.19 -16.30
N ALA A 190 0.32 4.48 -15.78
CA ALA A 190 0.01 4.48 -14.35
C ALA A 190 1.16 3.91 -13.52
N ILE A 191 1.75 2.79 -13.95
CA ILE A 191 2.94 2.21 -13.29
C ILE A 191 4.13 3.18 -13.35
N GLY A 192 4.39 3.80 -14.50
CA GLY A 192 5.47 4.79 -14.62
C GLY A 192 5.31 5.93 -13.62
N ILE A 193 4.12 6.52 -13.52
CA ILE A 193 3.83 7.59 -12.54
C ILE A 193 3.98 7.06 -11.11
N ALA A 194 3.50 5.85 -10.83
CA ALA A 194 3.63 5.23 -9.50
C ALA A 194 5.09 5.01 -9.09
N LEU A 195 5.96 4.60 -10.01
CA LEU A 195 7.40 4.45 -9.76
C LEU A 195 8.07 5.81 -9.49
N PHE A 196 7.73 6.84 -10.25
CA PHE A 196 8.22 8.19 -9.98
C PHE A 196 7.70 8.73 -8.65
N ALA A 197 6.43 8.47 -8.31
CA ALA A 197 5.88 8.82 -7.01
C ALA A 197 6.61 8.11 -5.87
N TRP A 198 6.91 6.80 -6.03
CA TRP A 198 7.70 6.05 -5.07
C TRP A 198 9.09 6.63 -4.86
N LEU A 199 9.81 6.95 -5.95
CA LEU A 199 11.11 7.62 -5.88
C LEU A 199 11.01 8.98 -5.18
N GLY A 200 9.98 9.76 -5.51
CA GLY A 200 9.72 11.03 -4.86
C GLY A 200 9.50 10.90 -3.35
N LEU A 201 8.64 9.98 -2.95
CA LEU A 201 8.36 9.73 -1.54
C LEU A 201 9.56 9.18 -0.78
N ALA A 202 10.35 8.29 -1.39
CA ALA A 202 11.48 7.64 -0.72
C ALA A 202 12.73 8.54 -0.65
N PHE A 203 13.08 9.23 -1.73
CA PHE A 203 14.36 9.94 -1.83
C PHE A 203 14.25 11.44 -1.69
N ILE A 204 13.28 12.08 -2.38
CA ILE A 204 13.17 13.54 -2.36
C ILE A 204 12.81 14.04 -0.97
N SER A 205 12.00 13.29 -0.24
CA SER A 205 11.62 13.65 1.12
C SER A 205 12.80 13.58 2.08
N ASP A 206 13.61 12.54 2.05
CA ASP A 206 14.79 12.41 2.91
C ASP A 206 15.84 13.47 2.58
N LEU A 207 16.16 13.63 1.29
CA LEU A 207 17.11 14.66 0.83
C LEU A 207 16.58 16.08 1.06
N GLY A 208 15.28 16.30 0.84
CA GLY A 208 14.63 17.58 1.07
C GLY A 208 14.69 17.99 2.54
N LEU A 209 14.35 17.09 3.46
CA LEU A 209 14.42 17.36 4.90
C LEU A 209 15.86 17.60 5.39
N MET A 210 16.81 16.79 4.92
CA MET A 210 18.24 17.00 5.26
C MET A 210 18.78 18.31 4.67
N GLY A 211 18.44 18.62 3.41
CA GLY A 211 18.90 19.84 2.74
C GLY A 211 18.30 21.09 3.36
N THR A 212 17.01 21.10 3.66
CA THR A 212 16.34 22.25 4.29
C THR A 212 16.79 22.47 5.73
N ALA A 213 17.05 21.42 6.49
CA ALA A 213 17.58 21.54 7.85
C ALA A 213 18.98 22.17 7.90
N VAL A 214 19.81 21.93 6.86
CA VAL A 214 21.20 22.45 6.81
C VAL A 214 21.29 23.85 6.20
N VAL A 215 20.41 24.16 5.20
CA VAL A 215 20.59 25.39 4.38
C VAL A 215 19.66 26.53 4.80
N LEU A 216 18.46 26.23 5.33
CA LEU A 216 17.39 27.22 5.48
C LEU A 216 17.06 27.61 6.93
N ASP A 217 17.79 27.12 7.94
CA ASP A 217 17.54 27.44 9.37
C ASP A 217 16.04 27.36 9.75
N ILE A 218 15.32 26.36 9.19
CA ILE A 218 13.88 26.21 9.35
C ILE A 218 13.60 25.68 10.78
N GLU A 219 12.61 26.28 11.43
CA GLU A 219 12.14 25.82 12.75
C GLU A 219 11.77 24.31 12.72
N ILE A 220 12.17 23.59 13.77
CA ILE A 220 11.94 22.15 13.95
C ILE A 220 10.44 21.79 13.77
N ASN A 221 9.52 22.65 14.24
CA ASN A 221 8.08 22.47 14.10
C ASN A 221 7.62 22.45 12.63
N THR A 222 8.23 23.28 11.78
CA THR A 222 7.91 23.34 10.34
C THR A 222 8.43 22.11 9.62
N LEU A 223 9.64 21.64 9.94
CA LEU A 223 10.20 20.40 9.40
C LEU A 223 9.35 19.19 9.81
N PHE A 224 8.91 19.14 11.07
CA PHE A 224 8.02 18.09 11.55
C PHE A 224 6.70 18.08 10.80
N THR A 225 6.06 19.23 10.60
CA THR A 225 4.80 19.35 9.87
C THR A 225 4.95 18.93 8.40
N LEU A 226 6.05 19.30 7.75
CA LEU A 226 6.37 18.88 6.40
C LEU A 226 6.57 17.36 6.28
N SER A 227 7.22 16.75 7.28
CA SER A 227 7.43 15.30 7.30
C SER A 227 6.13 14.51 7.40
N LEU A 228 5.08 15.06 8.05
CA LEU A 228 3.76 14.43 8.16
C LEU A 228 3.01 14.31 6.82
N LEU A 229 3.39 15.08 5.81
CA LEU A 229 2.80 14.97 4.46
C LEU A 229 3.25 13.70 3.73
N ASN A 230 4.36 13.10 4.15
CA ASN A 230 4.86 11.88 3.53
C ASN A 230 4.56 10.65 4.39
N PRO A 231 3.74 9.70 3.90
CA PRO A 231 3.39 8.49 4.66
C PRO A 231 4.60 7.63 5.05
N LEU A 232 5.70 7.67 4.28
CA LEU A 232 6.93 6.95 4.61
C LEU A 232 7.61 7.55 5.84
N GLN A 233 7.63 8.89 5.93
CA GLN A 233 8.22 9.58 7.10
C GLN A 233 7.38 9.37 8.35
N VAL A 234 6.05 9.44 8.22
CA VAL A 234 5.13 9.14 9.33
C VAL A 234 5.35 7.72 9.86
N PHE A 235 5.43 6.74 8.96
CA PHE A 235 5.74 5.35 9.35
C PHE A 235 7.09 5.24 10.04
N LYS A 236 8.15 5.87 9.48
CA LYS A 236 9.51 5.85 10.04
C LYS A 236 9.54 6.43 11.45
N MET A 237 8.89 7.57 11.66
CA MET A 237 8.78 8.20 12.98
C MET A 237 7.99 7.31 13.96
N ALA A 238 6.82 6.82 13.56
CA ALA A 238 6.01 5.96 14.40
C ALA A 238 6.73 4.67 14.80
N ALA A 239 7.37 4.00 13.83
CA ALA A 239 8.09 2.74 14.07
C ALA A 239 9.39 2.89 14.90
N VAL A 240 9.91 4.09 15.07
CA VAL A 240 11.07 4.37 15.93
C VAL A 240 10.64 4.76 17.35
N LEU A 241 9.42 5.31 17.49
CA LEU A 241 8.87 5.77 18.77
C LEU A 241 8.12 4.66 19.52
N SER A 242 7.70 3.60 18.84
CA SER A 242 7.10 2.39 19.42
C SER A 242 8.15 1.44 19.97
#